data_cbec747a722d5b2ddafe569cfa868758
#
_entry.id   cbec747a722d5b2ddafe569cfa868758
#
_cell.length_a   1.000
_cell.length_b   1.000
_cell.length_c   1.000
_cell.angle_alpha   90.00
_cell.angle_beta   90.00
_cell.angle_gamma   90.00
#
_symmetry.space_group_name_H-M   'P 1'
#
loop_
_entity.id
_entity.type
_entity.pdbx_description
1 polymer ?
#
loop_
_entity_poly.entity_id
_entity_poly.type
_entity_poly.pdbx_seq_one_letter_code
_entity_poly.pdbx_strand_id
1 'polypeptide(L)'
;VPILKLMNNEARNHMGIDTVEDFFITGLNGSGQKIAVGDSGLDDDHGDFNGRISGLDSVTPGDSSTADPSDGHGTHVACTVLGDGMRSGGTYQGIAPEANLYFQAMEDDDSGALYSIGINSMLNEAYNAGARLHTNSWGSPTGGEYTTSSEDADDRVSTWDQYWQYQGMTVLFAAGNERNDGISSPGTAKNVITVGGHVNRYNGAPDDMYYWSSRGPTDDGRIKPDLVGPGDYVRSCKSQEASSASGSWSNNWYLEYSG
;
A
#
# COMPACT_ATOMS: atom_id res chain seq x y z
N VAL A 1 -24.95 -4.95 -24.54
CA VAL A 1 -24.71 -5.29 -23.14
C VAL A 1 -23.28 -4.87 -22.86
N PRO A 2 -23.04 -3.99 -21.85
CA PRO A 2 -21.68 -3.63 -21.49
C PRO A 2 -20.93 -4.89 -21.03
N ILE A 3 -19.75 -5.12 -21.61
CA ILE A 3 -18.86 -6.19 -21.16
C ILE A 3 -18.29 -5.72 -19.83
N LEU A 4 -18.63 -6.42 -18.74
CA LEU A 4 -18.03 -6.19 -17.43
C LEU A 4 -16.54 -6.57 -17.51
N LYS A 5 -15.66 -5.59 -17.37
CA LYS A 5 -14.22 -5.78 -17.31
C LYS A 5 -13.73 -5.81 -15.87
N LEU A 6 -12.69 -6.55 -15.63
CA LEU A 6 -12.10 -6.85 -14.32
C LEU A 6 -11.11 -5.74 -13.96
N MET A 7 -11.00 -5.36 -12.66
CA MET A 7 -10.52 -4.03 -12.26
C MET A 7 -9.04 -3.91 -11.91
N ASN A 8 -8.35 -4.95 -11.40
CA ASN A 8 -6.88 -4.88 -11.24
C ASN A 8 -6.16 -4.91 -12.58
N ASN A 9 -6.65 -5.68 -13.52
CA ASN A 9 -6.12 -5.63 -14.87
C ASN A 9 -6.34 -4.26 -15.54
N GLU A 10 -7.41 -3.52 -15.19
CA GLU A 10 -7.58 -2.13 -15.66
C GLU A 10 -6.55 -1.20 -14.99
N ALA A 11 -6.30 -1.32 -13.68
CA ALA A 11 -5.26 -0.54 -13.00
C ALA A 11 -3.88 -0.79 -13.60
N ARG A 12 -3.51 -2.05 -13.84
CA ARG A 12 -2.26 -2.43 -14.52
C ARG A 12 -2.17 -1.83 -15.92
N ASN A 13 -3.27 -1.90 -16.70
CA ASN A 13 -3.36 -1.31 -18.04
C ASN A 13 -3.20 0.21 -18.01
N HIS A 14 -3.89 0.91 -17.10
CA HIS A 14 -3.79 2.37 -16.97
C HIS A 14 -2.37 2.82 -16.63
N MET A 15 -1.69 2.08 -15.77
CA MET A 15 -0.29 2.35 -15.41
C MET A 15 0.73 1.84 -16.43
N GLY A 16 0.30 1.10 -17.45
CA GLY A 16 1.18 0.54 -18.46
C GLY A 16 2.08 -0.60 -17.97
N ILE A 17 1.72 -1.27 -16.87
CA ILE A 17 2.55 -2.31 -16.23
C ILE A 17 2.80 -3.46 -17.18
N ASP A 18 1.78 -3.96 -17.87
CA ASP A 18 1.93 -5.07 -18.80
C ASP A 18 2.89 -4.71 -19.96
N THR A 19 2.90 -3.43 -20.39
CA THR A 19 3.85 -2.94 -21.39
C THR A 19 5.28 -2.94 -20.87
N VAL A 20 5.50 -2.59 -19.59
CA VAL A 20 6.83 -2.60 -18.97
C VAL A 20 7.33 -4.02 -18.78
N GLU A 21 6.48 -4.96 -18.38
CA GLU A 21 6.81 -6.38 -18.27
C GLU A 21 7.18 -7.00 -19.60
N ASP A 22 6.49 -6.65 -20.68
CA ASP A 22 6.73 -7.16 -22.03
C ASP A 22 7.93 -6.52 -22.73
N PHE A 23 8.18 -5.23 -22.47
CA PHE A 23 9.19 -4.44 -23.19
C PHE A 23 10.64 -4.77 -22.76
N PHE A 24 10.84 -5.08 -21.49
CA PHE A 24 12.15 -5.46 -20.97
C PHE A 24 12.28 -6.98 -21.03
N ILE A 25 13.26 -7.47 -21.76
CA ILE A 25 13.58 -8.88 -22.08
C ILE A 25 13.54 -9.86 -20.88
N THR A 26 13.34 -9.39 -19.67
CA THR A 26 13.36 -10.17 -18.42
C THR A 26 12.22 -9.89 -17.47
N GLY A 27 11.10 -9.36 -17.92
CA GLY A 27 9.94 -9.11 -17.05
C GLY A 27 10.29 -8.36 -15.75
N LEU A 28 10.00 -7.08 -15.67
CA LEU A 28 10.15 -6.33 -14.42
C LEU A 28 8.95 -6.62 -13.51
N ASN A 29 8.96 -7.80 -12.88
CA ASN A 29 7.87 -8.35 -12.08
C ASN A 29 8.16 -8.40 -10.57
N GLY A 30 9.24 -7.74 -10.15
CA GLY A 30 9.66 -7.69 -8.75
C GLY A 30 10.56 -8.85 -8.29
N SER A 31 10.93 -9.76 -9.18
CA SER A 31 11.82 -10.89 -8.83
C SER A 31 13.11 -10.41 -8.16
N GLY A 32 13.46 -11.04 -7.03
CA GLY A 32 14.64 -10.67 -6.24
C GLY A 32 14.47 -9.42 -5.36
N GLN A 33 13.32 -8.72 -5.42
CA GLN A 33 13.03 -7.59 -4.55
C GLN A 33 12.31 -8.04 -3.28
N LYS A 34 12.53 -7.32 -2.18
CA LYS A 34 11.75 -7.43 -0.95
C LYS A 34 11.06 -6.11 -0.69
N ILE A 35 9.73 -6.15 -0.60
CA ILE A 35 8.88 -5.00 -0.36
C ILE A 35 8.27 -5.15 1.04
N ALA A 36 8.35 -4.09 1.84
CA ALA A 36 7.67 -4.02 3.11
C ALA A 36 6.30 -3.35 2.95
N VAL A 37 5.32 -3.86 3.66
CA VAL A 37 3.97 -3.29 3.79
C VAL A 37 3.66 -3.18 5.28
N GLY A 38 3.30 -1.97 5.74
CA GLY A 38 2.75 -1.74 7.07
C GLY A 38 1.27 -1.43 6.94
N ASP A 39 0.39 -2.27 7.52
CA ASP A 39 -1.06 -2.13 7.39
C ASP A 39 -1.79 -2.88 8.51
N SER A 40 -3.12 -3.03 8.44
CA SER A 40 -3.92 -3.72 9.47
C SER A 40 -3.32 -5.08 9.84
N GLY A 41 -3.48 -6.07 9.02
CA GLY A 41 -2.97 -7.43 9.19
C GLY A 41 -2.84 -8.14 7.85
N LEU A 42 -2.51 -9.42 7.87
CA LEU A 42 -2.33 -10.24 6.69
C LEU A 42 -2.97 -11.61 6.85
N ASP A 43 -3.89 -11.97 5.97
CA ASP A 43 -4.29 -13.37 5.73
C ASP A 43 -3.13 -14.06 5.00
N ASP A 44 -2.19 -14.61 5.77
CA ASP A 44 -0.95 -15.19 5.26
C ASP A 44 -1.17 -16.54 4.54
N ASP A 45 -2.32 -17.15 4.75
CA ASP A 45 -2.79 -18.35 4.05
C ASP A 45 -3.42 -18.06 2.68
N HIS A 46 -3.64 -16.79 2.32
CA HIS A 46 -4.17 -16.46 1.00
C HIS A 46 -3.24 -16.93 -0.10
N GLY A 47 -3.78 -17.74 -1.02
CA GLY A 47 -2.97 -18.44 -2.02
C GLY A 47 -2.12 -17.57 -2.94
N ASP A 48 -2.47 -16.28 -3.08
CA ASP A 48 -1.73 -15.33 -3.92
C ASP A 48 -0.41 -14.83 -3.29
N PHE A 49 -0.12 -15.22 -2.03
CA PHE A 49 1.16 -14.96 -1.36
C PHE A 49 2.07 -16.18 -1.29
N ASN A 50 1.63 -17.34 -1.76
CA ASN A 50 2.22 -18.64 -1.52
C ASN A 50 3.75 -18.67 -1.76
N GLY A 51 4.51 -18.95 -0.68
CA GLY A 51 5.97 -19.07 -0.72
C GLY A 51 6.74 -17.74 -0.84
N ARG A 52 6.05 -16.58 -0.78
CA ARG A 52 6.68 -15.27 -0.96
C ARG A 52 6.61 -14.35 0.28
N ILE A 53 6.07 -14.80 1.40
CA ILE A 53 6.17 -14.10 2.67
C ILE A 53 7.54 -14.39 3.28
N SER A 54 8.37 -13.38 3.37
CA SER A 54 9.76 -13.48 3.87
C SER A 54 9.92 -13.01 5.31
N GLY A 55 8.87 -12.43 5.88
CA GLY A 55 8.76 -12.02 7.26
C GLY A 55 7.38 -11.45 7.53
N LEU A 56 6.92 -11.65 8.76
CA LEU A 56 5.59 -11.25 9.23
C LEU A 56 5.70 -10.93 10.72
N ASP A 57 5.56 -9.65 11.06
CA ASP A 57 5.73 -9.18 12.43
C ASP A 57 4.56 -8.27 12.85
N SER A 58 4.13 -8.36 14.10
CA SER A 58 3.25 -7.37 14.70
C SER A 58 4.08 -6.19 15.23
N VAL A 59 3.69 -4.98 14.88
CA VAL A 59 4.25 -3.73 15.41
C VAL A 59 3.26 -3.01 16.33
N THR A 60 2.21 -3.71 16.75
CA THR A 60 1.23 -3.22 17.70
C THR A 60 1.67 -3.51 19.13
N PRO A 61 1.87 -2.50 19.99
CA PRO A 61 2.30 -2.73 21.35
C PRO A 61 1.30 -3.57 22.15
N GLY A 62 1.75 -4.76 22.61
CA GLY A 62 0.93 -5.65 23.43
C GLY A 62 0.12 -6.68 22.64
N ASP A 63 0.07 -6.59 21.33
CA ASP A 63 -0.48 -7.58 20.44
C ASP A 63 0.64 -8.26 19.63
N SER A 64 0.59 -9.57 19.53
CA SER A 64 1.53 -10.37 18.75
C SER A 64 0.87 -10.99 17.51
N SER A 65 -0.41 -10.74 17.31
CA SER A 65 -1.16 -11.22 16.15
C SER A 65 -0.72 -10.49 14.89
N THR A 66 -0.76 -11.19 13.79
CA THR A 66 -0.53 -10.64 12.45
C THR A 66 -1.71 -10.88 11.53
N ALA A 67 -2.79 -11.44 12.08
CA ALA A 67 -4.04 -11.71 11.39
C ALA A 67 -4.70 -10.41 10.89
N ASP A 68 -5.67 -10.54 10.00
CA ASP A 68 -6.41 -9.42 9.41
C ASP A 68 -7.94 -9.57 9.69
N PRO A 69 -8.34 -9.55 11.00
CA PRO A 69 -9.67 -9.98 11.40
C PRO A 69 -10.78 -8.95 11.19
N SER A 70 -10.47 -7.68 11.06
CA SER A 70 -11.48 -6.62 10.96
C SER A 70 -12.10 -6.54 9.56
N ASP A 71 -11.47 -5.86 8.64
CA ASP A 71 -12.01 -5.64 7.30
C ASP A 71 -11.16 -6.23 6.17
N GLY A 72 -9.96 -6.68 6.46
CA GLY A 72 -9.08 -7.29 5.46
C GLY A 72 -8.30 -6.27 4.63
N HIS A 73 -8.13 -5.05 5.13
CA HIS A 73 -7.50 -3.96 4.39
C HIS A 73 -6.02 -4.27 4.06
N GLY A 74 -5.24 -4.73 5.03
CA GLY A 74 -3.83 -5.03 4.83
C GLY A 74 -3.59 -6.17 3.84
N THR A 75 -4.42 -7.21 3.87
CA THR A 75 -4.41 -8.28 2.88
C THR A 75 -4.67 -7.75 1.47
N HIS A 76 -5.65 -6.85 1.33
CA HIS A 76 -5.97 -6.20 0.06
C HIS A 76 -4.82 -5.35 -0.46
N VAL A 77 -4.21 -4.54 0.40
CA VAL A 77 -3.06 -3.68 0.06
C VAL A 77 -1.84 -4.52 -0.35
N ALA A 78 -1.47 -5.52 0.46
CA ALA A 78 -0.34 -6.40 0.17
C ALA A 78 -0.51 -7.12 -1.18
N CYS A 79 -1.71 -7.60 -1.47
CA CYS A 79 -2.01 -8.28 -2.72
C CYS A 79 -1.99 -7.32 -3.92
N THR A 80 -2.43 -6.08 -3.75
CA THR A 80 -2.30 -5.04 -4.78
C THR A 80 -0.83 -4.78 -5.12
N VAL A 81 0.05 -4.84 -4.12
CA VAL A 81 1.50 -4.69 -4.33
C VAL A 81 2.08 -5.91 -5.04
N LEU A 82 1.82 -7.13 -4.58
CA LEU A 82 2.60 -8.30 -5.00
C LEU A 82 1.83 -9.64 -5.09
N GLY A 83 0.50 -9.65 -5.01
CA GLY A 83 -0.27 -10.87 -5.24
C GLY A 83 0.01 -11.47 -6.63
N ASP A 84 0.22 -12.79 -6.73
CA ASP A 84 0.50 -13.43 -8.02
C ASP A 84 -0.75 -13.76 -8.85
N GLY A 85 -1.94 -13.52 -8.27
CA GLY A 85 -3.21 -13.79 -8.92
C GLY A 85 -3.53 -15.27 -9.08
N MET A 86 -2.87 -16.17 -8.36
CA MET A 86 -3.05 -17.62 -8.50
C MET A 86 -4.52 -18.04 -8.33
N ARG A 87 -5.25 -17.44 -7.39
CA ARG A 87 -6.68 -17.70 -7.16
C ARG A 87 -7.59 -17.23 -8.28
N SER A 88 -7.09 -16.38 -9.19
CA SER A 88 -7.83 -15.86 -10.35
C SER A 88 -7.25 -16.32 -11.70
N GLY A 89 -6.29 -17.26 -11.69
CA GLY A 89 -5.60 -17.68 -12.91
C GLY A 89 -4.79 -16.53 -13.55
N GLY A 90 -4.21 -15.65 -12.71
CA GLY A 90 -3.39 -14.52 -13.13
C GLY A 90 -4.18 -13.24 -13.44
N THR A 91 -5.52 -13.25 -13.31
CA THR A 91 -6.36 -12.09 -13.73
C THR A 91 -6.20 -10.89 -12.79
N TYR A 92 -6.05 -11.11 -11.48
CA TYR A 92 -5.97 -10.07 -10.46
C TYR A 92 -4.58 -9.99 -9.82
N GLN A 93 -3.55 -10.06 -10.63
CA GLN A 93 -2.17 -9.86 -10.20
C GLN A 93 -1.93 -8.47 -9.64
N GLY A 94 -1.12 -8.40 -8.59
CA GLY A 94 -0.50 -7.17 -8.12
C GLY A 94 0.58 -6.65 -9.09
N ILE A 95 1.24 -5.57 -8.69
CA ILE A 95 2.19 -4.86 -9.57
C ILE A 95 3.55 -5.59 -9.65
N ALA A 96 3.97 -6.25 -8.55
CA ALA A 96 5.25 -6.94 -8.44
C ALA A 96 5.06 -8.41 -8.03
N PRO A 97 4.43 -9.26 -8.88
CA PRO A 97 3.93 -10.59 -8.48
C PRO A 97 5.03 -11.60 -8.13
N GLU A 98 6.29 -11.32 -8.39
CA GLU A 98 7.42 -12.16 -7.99
C GLU A 98 8.28 -11.57 -6.85
N ALA A 99 7.88 -10.42 -6.29
CA ALA A 99 8.55 -9.86 -5.12
C ALA A 99 8.26 -10.68 -3.84
N ASN A 100 9.17 -10.59 -2.88
CA ASN A 100 8.96 -11.12 -1.54
C ASN A 100 8.36 -10.05 -0.62
N LEU A 101 7.42 -10.46 0.22
CA LEU A 101 6.73 -9.63 1.19
C LEU A 101 7.46 -9.68 2.56
N TYR A 102 7.67 -8.53 3.17
CA TYR A 102 7.85 -8.36 4.60
C TYR A 102 6.67 -7.55 5.11
N PHE A 103 5.83 -8.13 5.96
CA PHE A 103 4.62 -7.47 6.42
C PHE A 103 4.71 -7.09 7.89
N GLN A 104 4.20 -5.91 8.23
CA GLN A 104 4.13 -5.38 9.59
C GLN A 104 2.68 -5.07 9.94
N ALA A 105 2.07 -5.94 10.76
CA ALA A 105 0.69 -5.81 11.22
C ALA A 105 0.59 -4.71 12.29
N MET A 106 -0.34 -3.81 12.11
CA MET A 106 -0.56 -2.61 12.91
C MET A 106 -1.89 -2.62 13.66
N GLU A 107 -2.79 -3.54 13.32
CA GLU A 107 -4.10 -3.64 13.97
C GLU A 107 -3.98 -4.35 15.31
N ASP A 108 -4.67 -3.84 16.30
CA ASP A 108 -4.96 -4.53 17.55
C ASP A 108 -6.24 -5.35 17.35
N ASP A 109 -6.14 -6.66 17.42
CA ASP A 109 -7.21 -7.60 17.11
C ASP A 109 -8.46 -7.43 17.99
N ASP A 110 -8.29 -6.92 19.20
CA ASP A 110 -9.39 -6.73 20.16
C ASP A 110 -10.19 -5.46 19.86
N SER A 111 -9.52 -4.39 19.42
CA SER A 111 -10.14 -3.07 19.21
C SER A 111 -10.35 -2.68 17.75
N GLY A 112 -9.65 -3.32 16.82
CA GLY A 112 -9.61 -2.94 15.41
C GLY A 112 -8.88 -1.62 15.14
N ALA A 113 -8.17 -1.07 16.13
CA ALA A 113 -7.45 0.18 15.99
C ALA A 113 -6.01 -0.05 15.48
N LEU A 114 -5.53 0.87 14.65
CA LEU A 114 -4.15 0.81 14.16
C LEU A 114 -3.18 1.46 15.15
N TYR A 115 -2.12 0.75 15.49
CA TYR A 115 -1.02 1.22 16.32
C TYR A 115 0.33 0.92 15.66
N SER A 116 1.39 1.56 16.17
CA SER A 116 2.75 1.23 15.76
C SER A 116 3.74 1.50 16.89
N ILE A 117 4.89 0.84 16.82
CA ILE A 117 6.06 1.12 17.67
C ILE A 117 6.73 2.47 17.35
N GLY A 118 6.13 3.27 16.48
CA GLY A 118 6.67 4.51 15.93
C GLY A 118 7.29 4.32 14.54
N ILE A 119 7.12 5.33 13.69
CA ILE A 119 7.48 5.27 12.26
C ILE A 119 8.95 4.88 12.07
N ASN A 120 9.85 5.53 12.79
CA ASN A 120 11.29 5.28 12.66
C ASN A 120 11.64 3.83 13.03
N SER A 121 11.08 3.29 14.09
CA SER A 121 11.31 1.89 14.52
C SER A 121 10.79 0.91 13.47
N MET A 122 9.55 1.09 13.02
CA MET A 122 8.91 0.26 12.00
C MET A 122 9.73 0.22 10.70
N LEU A 123 10.13 1.39 10.19
CA LEU A 123 10.93 1.48 8.96
C LEU A 123 12.35 0.89 9.15
N ASN A 124 12.95 1.02 10.34
CA ASN A 124 14.24 0.41 10.64
C ASN A 124 14.16 -1.12 10.69
N GLU A 125 13.11 -1.68 11.27
CA GLU A 125 12.90 -3.14 11.26
C GLU A 125 12.76 -3.68 9.84
N ALA A 126 11.94 -3.05 9.01
CA ALA A 126 11.78 -3.40 7.61
C ALA A 126 13.11 -3.31 6.83
N TYR A 127 13.90 -2.25 7.06
CA TYR A 127 15.21 -2.11 6.46
C TYR A 127 16.17 -3.23 6.87
N ASN A 128 16.21 -3.56 8.15
CA ASN A 128 17.05 -4.64 8.70
C ASN A 128 16.62 -6.02 8.21
N ALA A 129 15.31 -6.21 7.95
CA ALA A 129 14.78 -7.40 7.30
C ALA A 129 15.15 -7.49 5.80
N GLY A 130 15.79 -6.46 5.25
CA GLY A 130 16.29 -6.40 3.87
C GLY A 130 15.37 -5.70 2.87
N ALA A 131 14.26 -5.13 3.29
CA ALA A 131 13.43 -4.30 2.42
C ALA A 131 14.14 -2.99 2.07
N ARG A 132 13.89 -2.49 0.86
CA ARG A 132 14.38 -1.17 0.39
C ARG A 132 13.26 -0.29 -0.14
N LEU A 133 12.05 -0.82 -0.12
CA LEU A 133 10.80 -0.12 -0.39
C LEU A 133 9.82 -0.46 0.71
N HIS A 134 9.13 0.55 1.24
CA HIS A 134 8.08 0.41 2.23
C HIS A 134 6.84 1.18 1.79
N THR A 135 5.67 0.55 1.81
CA THR A 135 4.41 1.19 1.44
C THR A 135 3.41 1.14 2.58
N ASN A 136 2.65 2.23 2.73
CA ASN A 136 1.77 2.49 3.85
C ASN A 136 0.45 3.09 3.32
N SER A 137 -0.64 2.33 3.43
CA SER A 137 -1.96 2.79 3.00
C SER A 137 -2.81 3.30 4.17
N TRP A 138 -2.20 4.09 5.04
CA TRP A 138 -2.82 4.69 6.22
C TRP A 138 -2.23 6.07 6.52
N GLY A 139 -2.87 6.81 7.42
CA GLY A 139 -2.42 8.11 7.89
C GLY A 139 -3.38 8.73 8.88
N SER A 140 -2.97 9.83 9.50
CA SER A 140 -3.80 10.64 10.39
C SER A 140 -4.24 11.91 9.69
N PRO A 141 -5.53 12.28 9.73
CA PRO A 141 -6.04 13.51 9.13
C PRO A 141 -5.58 14.73 9.95
N THR A 142 -4.50 15.36 9.54
CA THR A 142 -3.87 16.49 10.24
C THR A 142 -4.00 17.82 9.48
N GLY A 143 -4.82 17.87 8.43
CA GLY A 143 -5.05 19.08 7.66
C GLY A 143 -3.83 19.56 6.86
N GLY A 144 -2.89 18.68 6.56
CA GLY A 144 -1.65 19.04 5.84
C GLY A 144 -0.46 19.39 6.75
N GLU A 145 -0.60 19.25 8.08
CA GLU A 145 0.45 19.57 9.04
C GLU A 145 1.65 18.60 8.91
N TYR A 146 2.86 19.16 9.00
CA TYR A 146 4.10 18.39 9.12
C TYR A 146 4.31 17.99 10.57
N THR A 147 4.10 16.72 10.90
CA THR A 147 4.13 16.21 12.28
C THR A 147 5.45 15.50 12.59
N THR A 148 5.63 15.07 13.85
CA THR A 148 6.76 14.21 14.26
C THR A 148 6.82 12.92 13.44
N SER A 149 5.66 12.31 13.11
CA SER A 149 5.63 11.12 12.24
C SER A 149 6.15 11.41 10.83
N SER A 150 5.93 12.63 10.32
CA SER A 150 6.48 13.06 9.02
C SER A 150 7.99 13.27 9.11
N GLU A 151 8.49 13.82 10.22
CA GLU A 151 9.93 13.97 10.49
C GLU A 151 10.63 12.61 10.57
N ASP A 152 10.07 11.66 11.34
CA ASP A 152 10.59 10.29 11.46
C ASP A 152 10.69 9.58 10.10
N ALA A 153 9.69 9.77 9.24
CA ALA A 153 9.70 9.21 7.89
C ALA A 153 10.81 9.84 7.02
N ASP A 154 10.98 11.15 7.10
CA ASP A 154 12.03 11.88 6.38
C ASP A 154 13.43 11.44 6.82
N ASP A 155 13.64 11.25 8.11
CA ASP A 155 14.91 10.79 8.66
C ASP A 155 15.29 9.43 8.08
N ARG A 156 14.34 8.49 7.98
CA ARG A 156 14.61 7.17 7.41
C ARG A 156 14.94 7.21 5.93
N VAL A 157 14.22 8.03 5.17
CA VAL A 157 14.47 8.17 3.72
C VAL A 157 15.86 8.77 3.46
N SER A 158 16.33 9.70 4.31
CA SER A 158 17.58 10.43 4.13
C SER A 158 18.76 9.90 4.96
N THR A 159 18.68 8.68 5.50
CA THR A 159 19.73 8.11 6.35
C THR A 159 21.02 7.81 5.60
N TRP A 160 22.16 8.19 6.20
CA TRP A 160 23.52 7.95 5.72
C TRP A 160 24.37 7.37 6.86
N ASP A 161 25.30 6.47 6.52
CA ASP A 161 26.23 5.95 7.52
C ASP A 161 27.45 6.88 7.71
N GLN A 162 28.32 6.51 8.65
CA GLN A 162 29.55 7.28 8.97
C GLN A 162 30.55 7.35 7.78
N TYR A 163 30.37 6.55 6.74
CA TYR A 163 31.20 6.53 5.54
C TYR A 163 30.50 7.18 4.35
N TRP A 164 29.42 7.93 4.56
CA TRP A 164 28.60 8.59 3.53
C TRP A 164 28.00 7.59 2.52
N GLN A 165 27.72 6.37 2.97
CA GLN A 165 26.95 5.42 2.18
C GLN A 165 25.47 5.57 2.51
N TYR A 166 24.65 5.68 1.47
CA TYR A 166 23.20 5.82 1.62
C TYR A 166 22.62 4.54 2.25
N GLN A 167 21.94 4.71 3.37
CA GLN A 167 21.26 3.66 4.13
C GLN A 167 19.75 3.87 4.17
N GLY A 168 19.24 4.79 3.35
CA GLY A 168 17.82 5.06 3.27
C GLY A 168 17.04 4.00 2.52
N MET A 169 15.72 4.18 2.46
CA MET A 169 14.81 3.36 1.69
C MET A 169 13.77 4.23 1.01
N THR A 170 13.13 3.72 -0.04
CA THR A 170 11.98 4.38 -0.64
C THR A 170 10.76 4.13 0.23
N VAL A 171 10.12 5.21 0.71
CA VAL A 171 8.93 5.13 1.55
C VAL A 171 7.76 5.81 0.83
N LEU A 172 6.64 5.10 0.75
CA LEU A 172 5.40 5.61 0.18
C LEU A 172 4.33 5.71 1.26
N PHE A 173 3.54 6.78 1.19
CA PHE A 173 2.34 6.95 2.01
C PHE A 173 1.14 7.35 1.15
N ALA A 174 -0.04 6.89 1.55
CA ALA A 174 -1.28 7.40 1.02
C ALA A 174 -1.44 8.89 1.34
N ALA A 175 -2.02 9.65 0.42
CA ALA A 175 -2.36 11.05 0.64
C ALA A 175 -3.45 11.23 1.71
N GLY A 176 -4.30 10.22 1.88
CA GLY A 176 -5.48 10.22 2.74
C GLY A 176 -6.79 10.32 1.97
N ASN A 177 -7.90 10.22 2.70
CA ASN A 177 -9.26 10.22 2.17
C ASN A 177 -10.08 11.45 2.59
N GLU A 178 -9.39 12.57 2.87
CA GLU A 178 -9.97 13.79 3.44
C GLU A 178 -10.29 14.85 2.37
N ARG A 179 -10.17 14.49 1.09
CA ARG A 179 -10.48 15.37 -0.04
C ARG A 179 -9.74 16.72 0.03
N ASN A 180 -10.46 17.79 0.40
CA ASN A 180 -9.93 19.16 0.46
C ASN A 180 -9.39 19.56 1.84
N ASP A 181 -9.49 18.67 2.83
CA ASP A 181 -9.07 18.96 4.20
C ASP A 181 -7.58 18.68 4.43
N GLY A 182 -6.84 18.50 3.34
CA GLY A 182 -5.38 18.40 3.35
C GLY A 182 -4.84 16.97 3.30
N ILE A 183 -3.54 16.89 3.17
CA ILE A 183 -2.78 15.63 3.15
C ILE A 183 -2.69 15.08 4.58
N SER A 184 -2.91 13.78 4.74
CA SER A 184 -2.72 13.08 6.01
C SER A 184 -1.24 12.91 6.34
N SER A 185 -0.87 13.01 7.62
CA SER A 185 0.47 12.64 8.09
C SER A 185 0.56 11.11 8.23
N PRO A 186 1.71 10.47 7.88
CA PRO A 186 3.03 10.99 7.48
C PRO A 186 3.18 11.37 6.01
N GLY A 187 2.13 11.33 5.18
CA GLY A 187 2.19 11.72 3.77
C GLY A 187 2.65 13.18 3.56
N THR A 188 2.59 14.03 4.59
CA THR A 188 3.14 15.39 4.57
C THR A 188 4.68 15.45 4.67
N ALA A 189 5.37 14.33 4.86
CA ALA A 189 6.83 14.27 4.86
C ALA A 189 7.42 14.76 3.52
N LYS A 190 8.64 15.28 3.57
CA LYS A 190 9.29 15.95 2.43
C LYS A 190 9.91 14.96 1.45
N ASN A 191 10.44 13.88 1.99
CA ASN A 191 11.26 12.91 1.24
C ASN A 191 10.52 11.61 0.91
N VAL A 192 9.31 11.41 1.43
CA VAL A 192 8.46 10.29 1.06
C VAL A 192 7.73 10.55 -0.25
N ILE A 193 7.35 9.50 -0.94
CA ILE A 193 6.45 9.57 -2.09
C ILE A 193 5.02 9.49 -1.57
N THR A 194 4.28 10.58 -1.68
CA THR A 194 2.87 10.64 -1.30
C THR A 194 2.00 10.38 -2.52
N VAL A 195 1.11 9.40 -2.41
CA VAL A 195 0.29 8.92 -3.52
C VAL A 195 -1.17 9.25 -3.27
N GLY A 196 -1.76 10.03 -4.18
CA GLY A 196 -3.20 10.28 -4.24
C GLY A 196 -3.91 9.25 -5.13
N GLY A 197 -5.25 9.24 -5.09
CA GLY A 197 -6.07 8.36 -5.90
C GLY A 197 -6.63 9.05 -7.14
N HIS A 198 -6.62 8.36 -8.29
CA HIS A 198 -7.41 8.75 -9.46
C HIS A 198 -8.47 7.68 -9.77
N VAL A 199 -9.44 8.04 -10.61
CA VAL A 199 -10.53 7.16 -11.01
C VAL A 199 -10.00 5.98 -11.84
N ASN A 200 -10.41 4.77 -11.48
CA ASN A 200 -10.00 3.52 -12.14
C ASN A 200 -11.09 2.93 -13.03
N ARG A 201 -12.25 3.57 -13.15
CA ARG A 201 -13.37 3.08 -13.98
C ARG A 201 -13.25 3.54 -15.41
N TYR A 202 -13.65 2.65 -16.34
CA TYR A 202 -13.78 2.98 -17.76
C TYR A 202 -14.94 3.95 -18.09
N ASN A 203 -15.69 4.42 -17.09
CA ASN A 203 -16.71 5.49 -17.23
C ASN A 203 -16.21 6.86 -16.79
N GLY A 204 -14.96 6.97 -16.29
CA GLY A 204 -14.31 8.23 -15.96
C GLY A 204 -13.09 8.41 -16.86
N ALA A 205 -12.66 9.66 -17.07
CA ALA A 205 -11.35 9.87 -17.66
C ALA A 205 -10.28 9.39 -16.64
N PRO A 206 -9.26 8.66 -17.07
CA PRO A 206 -8.16 8.24 -16.18
C PRO A 206 -7.48 9.42 -15.48
N ASP A 207 -7.66 10.62 -16.00
CA ASP A 207 -7.11 11.86 -15.47
C ASP A 207 -7.96 12.51 -14.36
N ASP A 208 -9.16 11.95 -14.09
CA ASP A 208 -10.01 12.47 -13.01
C ASP A 208 -9.51 11.99 -11.65
N MET A 209 -9.31 12.91 -10.74
CA MET A 209 -8.98 12.60 -9.35
C MET A 209 -10.14 11.83 -8.69
N TYR A 210 -9.81 10.77 -7.95
CA TYR A 210 -10.78 10.11 -7.10
C TYR A 210 -11.38 11.10 -6.10
N TYR A 211 -12.70 11.05 -5.92
CA TYR A 211 -13.44 12.08 -5.19
C TYR A 211 -12.90 12.29 -3.76
N TRP A 212 -12.58 11.21 -3.06
CA TRP A 212 -12.12 11.26 -1.67
C TRP A 212 -10.62 11.45 -1.50
N SER A 213 -9.83 11.31 -2.57
CA SER A 213 -8.38 11.51 -2.47
C SER A 213 -8.04 12.86 -1.85
N SER A 214 -7.22 12.85 -0.81
CA SER A 214 -6.69 14.08 -0.21
C SER A 214 -5.88 14.89 -1.20
N ARG A 215 -5.96 16.21 -1.05
CA ARG A 215 -5.32 17.20 -1.95
C ARG A 215 -4.57 18.22 -1.12
N GLY A 216 -3.39 18.59 -1.62
CA GLY A 216 -2.60 19.65 -1.05
C GLY A 216 -3.10 21.07 -1.41
N PRO A 217 -2.29 22.06 -1.11
CA PRO A 217 -0.92 21.96 -0.60
C PRO A 217 -0.86 21.45 0.85
N THR A 218 0.34 21.12 1.34
CA THR A 218 0.60 20.98 2.78
C THR A 218 0.43 22.33 3.48
N ASP A 219 0.33 22.33 4.81
CA ASP A 219 0.15 23.54 5.61
C ASP A 219 1.29 24.57 5.41
N ASP A 220 2.51 24.10 5.17
CA ASP A 220 3.67 24.90 4.84
C ASP A 220 3.80 25.25 3.34
N GLY A 221 2.79 24.94 2.52
CA GLY A 221 2.67 25.34 1.12
C GLY A 221 3.38 24.46 0.11
N ARG A 222 3.87 23.27 0.49
CA ARG A 222 4.47 22.32 -0.46
C ARG A 222 3.40 21.62 -1.30
N ILE A 223 3.76 21.28 -2.55
CA ILE A 223 2.89 20.49 -3.43
C ILE A 223 2.92 19.03 -2.97
N LYS A 224 1.74 18.49 -2.68
CA LYS A 224 1.46 17.08 -2.42
C LYS A 224 0.05 16.77 -2.95
N PRO A 225 -0.30 15.54 -3.30
CA PRO A 225 0.59 14.38 -3.39
C PRO A 225 1.63 14.55 -4.51
N ASP A 226 2.68 13.72 -4.50
CA ASP A 226 3.75 13.75 -5.50
C ASP A 226 3.28 13.14 -6.83
N LEU A 227 2.42 12.13 -6.75
CA LEU A 227 1.83 11.43 -7.88
C LEU A 227 0.47 10.85 -7.51
N VAL A 228 -0.22 10.30 -8.49
CA VAL A 228 -1.50 9.61 -8.30
C VAL A 228 -1.45 8.21 -8.90
N GLY A 229 -2.19 7.29 -8.29
CA GLY A 229 -2.42 5.94 -8.77
C GLY A 229 -3.91 5.60 -8.83
N PRO A 230 -4.30 4.49 -9.45
CA PRO A 230 -5.67 4.02 -9.41
C PRO A 230 -6.15 3.79 -7.97
N GLY A 231 -7.12 4.56 -7.52
CA GLY A 231 -7.64 4.52 -6.13
C GLY A 231 -9.15 4.30 -6.04
N ASP A 232 -9.83 4.07 -7.17
CA ASP A 232 -11.28 3.86 -7.20
C ASP A 232 -11.59 2.45 -7.68
N TYR A 233 -12.34 1.69 -6.86
CA TYR A 233 -12.73 0.29 -7.17
C TYR A 233 -11.55 -0.61 -7.56
N VAL A 234 -10.51 -0.58 -6.77
CA VAL A 234 -9.36 -1.47 -6.93
C VAL A 234 -9.74 -2.87 -6.45
N ARG A 235 -9.59 -3.86 -7.31
CA ARG A 235 -9.90 -5.26 -6.99
C ARG A 235 -8.64 -5.98 -6.58
N SER A 236 -8.63 -6.54 -5.38
CA SER A 236 -7.50 -7.25 -4.81
C SER A 236 -7.96 -8.37 -3.87
N CYS A 237 -7.03 -9.04 -3.19
CA CYS A 237 -7.33 -10.16 -2.32
C CYS A 237 -8.31 -9.79 -1.20
N LYS A 238 -9.13 -10.76 -0.85
CA LYS A 238 -10.05 -10.71 0.28
C LYS A 238 -9.52 -11.60 1.38
N SER A 239 -9.28 -11.05 2.56
CA SER A 239 -8.96 -11.83 3.75
C SER A 239 -10.11 -12.77 4.08
N GLN A 240 -9.79 -14.04 4.32
CA GLN A 240 -10.75 -15.04 4.81
C GLN A 240 -10.92 -14.97 6.33
N GLU A 241 -10.02 -14.27 7.01
CA GLU A 241 -10.06 -14.03 8.46
C GLU A 241 -10.99 -12.86 8.80
N ALA A 242 -11.18 -11.93 7.87
CA ALA A 242 -11.91 -10.70 8.10
C ALA A 242 -13.41 -10.91 8.33
N SER A 243 -13.89 -10.41 9.46
CA SER A 243 -15.30 -10.52 9.88
C SER A 243 -16.23 -9.56 9.15
N SER A 244 -15.70 -8.41 8.65
CA SER A 244 -16.48 -7.34 8.03
C SER A 244 -16.01 -6.98 6.61
N ALA A 245 -15.18 -7.81 5.97
CA ALA A 245 -14.71 -7.57 4.61
C ALA A 245 -15.87 -7.44 3.62
N SER A 246 -16.15 -6.20 3.22
CA SER A 246 -17.24 -5.88 2.28
C SER A 246 -16.79 -4.79 1.32
N GLY A 247 -17.00 -5.02 0.04
CA GLY A 247 -16.66 -4.07 -1.02
C GLY A 247 -17.81 -3.90 -2.00
N SER A 248 -17.65 -3.01 -2.97
CA SER A 248 -18.65 -2.80 -4.04
C SER A 248 -18.89 -4.04 -4.90
N TRP A 249 -17.90 -4.93 -4.95
CA TRP A 249 -17.96 -6.27 -5.50
C TRP A 249 -17.06 -7.20 -4.69
N SER A 250 -17.44 -8.46 -4.53
CA SER A 250 -16.64 -9.49 -3.90
C SER A 250 -16.97 -10.89 -4.41
N ASN A 251 -16.00 -11.78 -4.32
CA ASN A 251 -16.17 -13.22 -4.43
C ASN A 251 -15.47 -13.91 -3.24
N ASN A 252 -15.18 -15.21 -3.35
CA ASN A 252 -14.54 -15.94 -2.24
C ASN A 252 -13.13 -15.47 -1.92
N TRP A 253 -12.40 -14.90 -2.90
CA TRP A 253 -10.96 -14.60 -2.79
C TRP A 253 -10.58 -13.16 -3.03
N TYR A 254 -11.48 -12.37 -3.60
CA TYR A 254 -11.22 -10.99 -4.01
C TYR A 254 -12.38 -10.08 -3.68
N LEU A 255 -12.08 -8.81 -3.45
CA LEU A 255 -13.07 -7.75 -3.30
C LEU A 255 -12.55 -6.43 -3.88
N GLU A 256 -13.42 -5.42 -3.96
CA GLU A 256 -13.07 -4.07 -4.40
C GLU A 256 -13.09 -3.10 -3.23
N TYR A 257 -11.98 -2.38 -3.07
CA TYR A 257 -11.89 -1.23 -2.19
C TYR A 257 -11.56 0.05 -2.96
N SER A 258 -11.79 1.20 -2.32
CA SER A 258 -11.46 2.52 -2.85
C SER A 258 -10.84 3.38 -1.73
N GLY A 259 -9.77 4.10 -2.09
CA GLY A 259 -9.04 4.95 -1.18
C GLY A 259 -7.80 5.58 -1.82
#